data_394dae31d5a516454e4fbf117b8cfd4d
#
_entry.id   394dae31d5a516454e4fbf117b8cfd4d
#
_cell.length_a   1.000
_cell.length_b   1.000
_cell.length_c   1.000
_cell.angle_alpha   90.00
_cell.angle_beta   90.00
_cell.angle_gamma   90.00
#
_symmetry.space_group_name_H-M   'P 1'
#
loop_
_entity.id
_entity.type
_entity.pdbx_description
1 polymer ?
#
loop_
_entity_poly.entity_id
_entity_poly.type
_entity_poly.pdbx_seq_one_letter_code
_entity_poly.pdbx_strand_id
1 'polypeptide(L)'
;MAVISVITPIFNTEKLLGRCVDSILNQTFRDFELILVDDGSTDGSGRLCDELAARDSRIVALHQKNSGVGVARNRGLDWVVANSDSRWITFVDSDDWVHPRMLERLLDAAVSGGTLLSACGYQELSDGQLEAPEDIGPPEIWTPSDFYRQRQILATVPWGKLYARSCFETIRYPVGTFFDDEYVTYRILFGQTAVPVVPAELYAYYWNPEGLTKKKWGPRRMEVWQAYEEQIDFFARRGDEEMRAFRFREYLENVYAQLLEVRSAPEGLKQYDRQIRARLRRVIWRAWRMGYIEFWADYQMLSDCNPLAAKLGRFWMEHRKK
;
A
#
# COMPACT_ATOMS: atom_id res chain seq x y z
N MET A 1 -19.83 4.72 22.63
CA MET A 1 -19.34 5.31 21.38
C MET A 1 -18.07 4.57 21.00
N ALA A 2 -17.92 4.17 19.75
CA ALA A 2 -16.76 3.39 19.31
C ALA A 2 -15.45 4.20 19.43
N VAL A 3 -14.36 3.53 19.81
CA VAL A 3 -13.01 4.12 19.87
C VAL A 3 -12.29 3.97 18.53
N ILE A 4 -12.56 2.87 17.82
CA ILE A 4 -11.94 2.53 16.54
C ILE A 4 -13.01 2.34 15.47
N SER A 5 -12.86 2.97 14.31
CA SER A 5 -13.62 2.65 13.10
C SER A 5 -12.76 1.76 12.18
N VAL A 6 -13.27 0.57 11.87
CA VAL A 6 -12.68 -0.34 10.89
C VAL A 6 -13.40 -0.12 9.57
N ILE A 7 -12.68 0.24 8.52
CA ILE A 7 -13.24 0.47 7.18
C ILE A 7 -12.80 -0.66 6.25
N THR A 8 -13.79 -1.33 5.66
CA THR A 8 -13.58 -2.45 4.73
C THR A 8 -14.19 -2.12 3.36
N PRO A 9 -13.38 -1.77 2.36
CA PRO A 9 -13.86 -1.63 0.99
C PRO A 9 -14.14 -3.02 0.39
N ILE A 10 -15.26 -3.16 -0.33
CA ILE A 10 -15.76 -4.43 -0.84
C ILE A 10 -16.05 -4.31 -2.33
N PHE A 11 -15.55 -5.25 -3.12
CA PHE A 11 -15.92 -5.42 -4.52
C PHE A 11 -15.73 -6.87 -4.96
N ASN A 12 -16.83 -7.58 -5.18
CA ASN A 12 -16.86 -8.98 -5.67
C ASN A 12 -16.00 -9.94 -4.81
N THR A 13 -16.26 -9.95 -3.50
CA THR A 13 -15.57 -10.81 -2.53
C THR A 13 -16.53 -11.68 -1.70
N GLU A 14 -17.71 -12.04 -2.25
CA GLU A 14 -18.76 -12.81 -1.57
C GLU A 14 -18.23 -14.03 -0.81
N LYS A 15 -17.27 -14.75 -1.38
CA LYS A 15 -16.72 -15.99 -0.79
C LYS A 15 -15.77 -15.75 0.38
N LEU A 16 -15.19 -14.57 0.49
CA LEU A 16 -14.13 -14.21 1.45
C LEU A 16 -14.62 -13.28 2.55
N LEU A 17 -15.62 -12.45 2.24
CA LEU A 17 -16.15 -11.40 3.12
C LEU A 17 -16.60 -11.93 4.48
N GLY A 18 -17.21 -13.13 4.54
CA GLY A 18 -17.63 -13.72 5.81
C GLY A 18 -16.45 -13.93 6.76
N ARG A 19 -15.34 -14.53 6.27
CA ARG A 19 -14.11 -14.72 7.07
C ARG A 19 -13.50 -13.40 7.53
N CYS A 20 -13.44 -12.42 6.64
CA CYS A 20 -12.96 -11.09 6.97
C CYS A 20 -13.75 -10.50 8.14
N VAL A 21 -15.07 -10.41 8.01
CA VAL A 21 -15.95 -9.82 9.02
C VAL A 21 -15.89 -10.60 10.33
N ASP A 22 -15.93 -11.92 10.30
CA ASP A 22 -15.82 -12.76 11.50
C ASP A 22 -14.51 -12.50 12.25
N SER A 23 -13.39 -12.32 11.56
CA SER A 23 -12.10 -12.01 12.19
C SER A 23 -12.10 -10.64 12.90
N ILE A 24 -12.81 -9.66 12.35
CA ILE A 24 -12.97 -8.34 12.95
C ILE A 24 -13.95 -8.40 14.14
N LEU A 25 -15.06 -9.09 14.01
CA LEU A 25 -16.03 -9.22 15.10
C LEU A 25 -15.48 -9.99 16.31
N ASN A 26 -14.50 -10.88 16.09
CA ASN A 26 -13.81 -11.64 17.13
C ASN A 26 -12.60 -10.94 17.76
N GLN A 27 -12.37 -9.65 17.49
CA GLN A 27 -11.30 -8.89 18.14
C GLN A 27 -11.46 -8.86 19.66
N THR A 28 -10.35 -8.94 20.42
CA THR A 28 -10.34 -8.82 21.90
C THR A 28 -10.77 -7.41 22.34
N PHE A 29 -10.36 -6.39 21.61
CA PHE A 29 -10.84 -5.04 21.77
C PHE A 29 -12.27 -4.92 21.21
N ARG A 30 -13.24 -4.53 22.05
CA ARG A 30 -14.69 -4.60 21.72
C ARG A 30 -15.31 -3.26 21.34
N ASP A 31 -14.66 -2.14 21.65
CA ASP A 31 -15.21 -0.80 21.44
C ASP A 31 -14.84 -0.27 20.04
N PHE A 32 -15.38 -0.94 19.02
CA PHE A 32 -15.20 -0.58 17.62
C PHE A 32 -16.53 -0.63 16.84
N GLU A 33 -16.53 0.02 15.70
CA GLU A 33 -17.53 -0.09 14.64
C GLU A 33 -16.90 -0.58 13.35
N LEU A 34 -17.66 -1.26 12.51
CA LEU A 34 -17.22 -1.80 11.22
C LEU A 34 -18.05 -1.21 10.10
N ILE A 35 -17.38 -0.48 9.20
CA ILE A 35 -17.99 0.16 8.05
C ILE A 35 -17.67 -0.68 6.80
N LEU A 36 -18.63 -1.43 6.32
CA LEU A 36 -18.59 -2.19 5.08
C LEU A 36 -18.99 -1.27 3.93
N VAL A 37 -18.10 -1.04 2.97
CA VAL A 37 -18.37 -0.16 1.82
C VAL A 37 -18.38 -0.99 0.54
N ASP A 38 -19.57 -1.40 0.10
CA ASP A 38 -19.76 -2.10 -1.17
C ASP A 38 -19.63 -1.12 -2.34
N ASP A 39 -18.57 -1.28 -3.13
CA ASP A 39 -18.27 -0.49 -4.32
C ASP A 39 -18.97 -1.05 -5.57
N GLY A 40 -20.28 -1.32 -5.45
CA GLY A 40 -21.12 -1.76 -6.55
C GLY A 40 -20.78 -3.17 -7.03
N SER A 41 -20.67 -4.12 -6.11
CA SER A 41 -20.44 -5.53 -6.42
C SER A 41 -21.54 -6.11 -7.32
N THR A 42 -21.14 -7.03 -8.20
CA THR A 42 -22.04 -7.72 -9.13
C THR A 42 -22.34 -9.17 -8.71
N ASP A 43 -21.66 -9.65 -7.67
CA ASP A 43 -21.92 -10.92 -6.98
C ASP A 43 -22.80 -10.72 -5.75
N GLY A 44 -22.87 -11.70 -4.83
CA GLY A 44 -23.65 -11.60 -3.59
C GLY A 44 -23.07 -10.73 -2.49
N SER A 45 -21.92 -10.06 -2.69
CA SER A 45 -21.23 -9.26 -1.66
C SER A 45 -22.13 -8.18 -1.05
N GLY A 46 -22.82 -7.39 -1.90
CA GLY A 46 -23.69 -6.30 -1.43
C GLY A 46 -24.83 -6.81 -0.53
N ARG A 47 -25.50 -7.91 -0.94
CA ARG A 47 -26.54 -8.56 -0.11
C ARG A 47 -25.96 -9.09 1.21
N LEU A 48 -24.75 -9.67 1.16
CA LEU A 48 -24.10 -10.17 2.38
C LEU A 48 -23.74 -9.02 3.34
N CYS A 49 -23.37 -7.84 2.85
CA CYS A 49 -23.18 -6.66 3.71
C CYS A 49 -24.43 -6.30 4.50
N ASP A 50 -25.61 -6.28 3.85
CA ASP A 50 -26.88 -6.00 4.50
C ASP A 50 -27.24 -7.07 5.54
N GLU A 51 -27.06 -8.35 5.21
CA GLU A 51 -27.27 -9.46 6.12
C GLU A 51 -26.37 -9.40 7.37
N LEU A 52 -25.11 -9.04 7.20
CA LEU A 52 -24.16 -8.87 8.30
C LEU A 52 -24.52 -7.68 9.19
N ALA A 53 -24.86 -6.54 8.58
CA ALA A 53 -25.31 -5.36 9.32
C ALA A 53 -26.61 -5.60 10.11
N ALA A 54 -27.51 -6.44 9.60
CA ALA A 54 -28.71 -6.82 10.32
C ALA A 54 -28.44 -7.75 11.54
N ARG A 55 -27.31 -8.45 11.58
CA ARG A 55 -26.95 -9.40 12.66
C ARG A 55 -26.14 -8.78 13.79
N ASP A 56 -25.35 -7.74 13.53
CA ASP A 56 -24.50 -7.11 14.55
C ASP A 56 -24.59 -5.58 14.44
N SER A 57 -25.04 -4.95 15.52
CA SER A 57 -25.25 -3.49 15.58
C SER A 57 -23.97 -2.64 15.45
N ARG A 58 -22.80 -3.27 15.51
CA ARG A 58 -21.52 -2.60 15.27
C ARG A 58 -21.23 -2.41 13.79
N ILE A 59 -21.99 -3.08 12.90
CA ILE A 59 -21.76 -3.06 11.46
C ILE A 59 -22.66 -2.03 10.78
N VAL A 60 -22.07 -1.25 9.90
CA VAL A 60 -22.77 -0.34 8.99
C VAL A 60 -22.46 -0.76 7.56
N ALA A 61 -23.48 -0.98 6.75
CA ALA A 61 -23.35 -1.26 5.32
C ALA A 61 -23.61 0.01 4.51
N LEU A 62 -22.68 0.35 3.62
CA LEU A 62 -22.78 1.47 2.68
C LEU A 62 -22.63 0.92 1.25
N HIS A 63 -23.52 1.37 0.35
CA HIS A 63 -23.44 0.99 -1.07
C HIS A 63 -23.16 2.20 -1.93
N GLN A 64 -22.40 2.00 -2.99
CA GLN A 64 -22.15 3.00 -4.01
C GLN A 64 -22.00 2.35 -5.41
N LYS A 65 -22.08 3.16 -6.45
CA LYS A 65 -21.71 2.70 -7.80
C LYS A 65 -20.20 2.50 -7.83
N ASN A 66 -19.76 1.41 -8.50
CA ASN A 66 -18.33 1.11 -8.63
C ASN A 66 -17.53 2.35 -9.09
N SER A 67 -16.60 2.76 -8.25
CA SER A 67 -15.80 3.97 -8.43
C SER A 67 -14.33 3.76 -8.05
N GLY A 68 -13.98 2.55 -7.60
CA GLY A 68 -12.64 2.12 -7.22
C GLY A 68 -12.39 2.17 -5.71
N VAL A 69 -11.42 1.37 -5.28
CA VAL A 69 -11.12 1.10 -3.86
C VAL A 69 -10.80 2.37 -3.06
N GLY A 70 -10.08 3.34 -3.64
CA GLY A 70 -9.80 4.62 -2.98
C GLY A 70 -11.06 5.44 -2.72
N VAL A 71 -12.02 5.42 -3.65
CA VAL A 71 -13.32 6.09 -3.46
C VAL A 71 -14.13 5.39 -2.38
N ALA A 72 -14.11 4.05 -2.33
CA ALA A 72 -14.77 3.29 -1.26
C ALA A 72 -14.15 3.60 0.11
N ARG A 73 -12.81 3.66 0.21
CA ARG A 73 -12.13 4.10 1.45
C ARG A 73 -12.55 5.52 1.86
N ASN A 74 -12.59 6.47 0.91
CA ASN A 74 -13.06 7.83 1.19
C ASN A 74 -14.51 7.86 1.66
N ARG A 75 -15.38 7.06 1.07
CA ARG A 75 -16.78 6.95 1.49
C ARG A 75 -16.90 6.51 2.96
N GLY A 76 -16.09 5.51 3.36
CA GLY A 76 -15.98 5.07 4.75
C GLY A 76 -15.46 6.19 5.67
N LEU A 77 -14.40 6.90 5.26
CA LEU A 77 -13.87 8.04 6.00
C LEU A 77 -14.89 9.17 6.18
N ASP A 78 -15.63 9.51 5.14
CA ASP A 78 -16.66 10.56 5.18
C ASP A 78 -17.83 10.16 6.09
N TRP A 79 -18.21 8.86 6.08
CA TRP A 79 -19.20 8.35 7.02
C TRP A 79 -18.75 8.49 8.48
N VAL A 80 -17.48 8.09 8.77
CA VAL A 80 -16.88 8.22 10.11
C VAL A 80 -16.87 9.69 10.56
N VAL A 81 -16.51 10.61 9.67
CA VAL A 81 -16.50 12.05 10.00
C VAL A 81 -17.91 12.56 10.36
N ALA A 82 -18.93 12.10 9.65
CA ALA A 82 -20.29 12.59 9.80
C ALA A 82 -21.08 11.94 10.94
N ASN A 83 -20.76 10.68 11.30
CA ASN A 83 -21.63 9.83 12.12
C ASN A 83 -20.95 9.22 13.35
N SER A 84 -19.62 9.34 13.49
CA SER A 84 -18.86 8.69 14.56
C SER A 84 -18.01 9.66 15.35
N ASP A 85 -17.83 9.37 16.65
CA ASP A 85 -16.87 10.04 17.52
C ASP A 85 -15.57 9.24 17.69
N SER A 86 -15.36 8.20 16.88
CA SER A 86 -14.15 7.38 16.95
C SER A 86 -12.89 8.23 16.78
N ARG A 87 -11.88 7.91 17.56
CA ARG A 87 -10.58 8.62 17.52
C ARG A 87 -9.58 7.98 16.58
N TRP A 88 -9.81 6.71 16.26
CA TRP A 88 -8.89 5.89 15.49
C TRP A 88 -9.57 5.23 14.31
N ILE A 89 -8.83 5.04 13.24
CA ILE A 89 -9.28 4.41 12.00
C ILE A 89 -8.28 3.33 11.61
N THR A 90 -8.78 2.20 11.14
CA THR A 90 -7.97 1.16 10.49
C THR A 90 -8.69 0.68 9.23
N PHE A 91 -7.94 0.12 8.29
CA PHE A 91 -8.47 -0.49 7.09
C PHE A 91 -8.19 -1.98 7.10
N VAL A 92 -9.17 -2.77 6.65
CA VAL A 92 -9.03 -4.20 6.41
C VAL A 92 -9.63 -4.49 5.04
N ASP A 93 -8.85 -5.05 4.13
CA ASP A 93 -9.35 -5.41 2.81
C ASP A 93 -10.27 -6.65 2.89
N SER A 94 -11.30 -6.70 2.08
CA SER A 94 -12.42 -7.66 2.22
C SER A 94 -12.08 -9.12 1.92
N ASP A 95 -10.92 -9.39 1.34
CA ASP A 95 -10.38 -10.73 1.10
C ASP A 95 -9.38 -11.19 2.17
N ASP A 96 -8.98 -10.30 3.09
CA ASP A 96 -8.02 -10.53 4.17
C ASP A 96 -8.70 -10.89 5.50
N TRP A 97 -7.90 -11.24 6.52
CA TRP A 97 -8.39 -11.41 7.91
C TRP A 97 -7.32 -11.01 8.93
N VAL A 98 -7.74 -10.84 10.16
CA VAL A 98 -6.90 -10.26 11.20
C VAL A 98 -6.84 -11.12 12.46
N HIS A 99 -5.69 -11.11 13.13
CA HIS A 99 -5.51 -11.79 14.41
C HIS A 99 -6.42 -11.16 15.50
N PRO A 100 -7.00 -11.94 16.43
CA PRO A 100 -7.92 -11.44 17.44
C PRO A 100 -7.41 -10.27 18.30
N ARG A 101 -6.10 -10.13 18.45
CA ARG A 101 -5.48 -9.07 19.26
C ARG A 101 -4.97 -7.86 18.44
N MET A 102 -5.29 -7.78 17.14
CA MET A 102 -4.71 -6.74 16.29
C MET A 102 -5.14 -5.34 16.75
N LEU A 103 -6.43 -5.09 16.95
CA LEU A 103 -6.94 -3.77 17.34
C LEU A 103 -6.38 -3.33 18.68
N GLU A 104 -6.39 -4.23 19.67
CA GLU A 104 -5.85 -4.00 21.01
C GLU A 104 -4.37 -3.59 20.94
N ARG A 105 -3.55 -4.39 20.25
CA ARG A 105 -2.11 -4.18 20.21
C ARG A 105 -1.69 -2.95 19.42
N LEU A 106 -2.40 -2.64 18.33
CA LEU A 106 -2.19 -1.41 17.57
C LEU A 106 -2.55 -0.17 18.39
N LEU A 107 -3.66 -0.21 19.12
CA LEU A 107 -4.09 0.89 19.98
C LEU A 107 -3.10 1.12 21.12
N ASP A 108 -2.68 0.07 21.81
CA ASP A 108 -1.68 0.13 22.87
C ASP A 108 -0.37 0.72 22.36
N ALA A 109 0.09 0.30 21.18
CA ALA A 109 1.31 0.81 20.57
C ALA A 109 1.21 2.30 20.24
N ALA A 110 0.10 2.75 19.64
CA ALA A 110 -0.10 4.16 19.32
C ALA A 110 -0.18 5.04 20.57
N VAL A 111 -0.94 4.60 21.57
CA VAL A 111 -1.15 5.35 22.82
C VAL A 111 0.14 5.42 23.65
N SER A 112 0.81 4.28 23.87
CA SER A 112 2.06 4.24 24.63
C SER A 112 3.19 4.98 23.93
N GLY A 113 3.23 4.96 22.59
CA GLY A 113 4.19 5.71 21.78
C GLY A 113 3.88 7.21 21.67
N GLY A 114 2.70 7.65 22.07
CA GLY A 114 2.26 9.04 21.91
C GLY A 114 2.21 9.49 20.44
N THR A 115 1.87 8.58 19.53
CA THR A 115 1.91 8.82 18.07
C THR A 115 0.50 8.76 17.46
N LEU A 116 0.36 9.34 16.26
CA LEU A 116 -0.90 9.30 15.50
C LEU A 116 -0.99 8.10 14.55
N LEU A 117 0.01 7.21 14.59
CA LEU A 117 0.11 6.04 13.73
C LEU A 117 0.81 4.92 14.51
N SER A 118 0.31 3.69 14.38
CA SER A 118 1.02 2.46 14.74
C SER A 118 0.86 1.42 13.63
N ALA A 119 1.75 0.42 13.61
CA ALA A 119 1.73 -0.64 12.62
C ALA A 119 1.98 -2.01 13.24
N CYS A 120 1.60 -3.08 12.54
CA CYS A 120 1.98 -4.47 12.85
C CYS A 120 2.52 -5.17 11.60
N GLY A 121 3.11 -6.36 11.77
CA GLY A 121 3.51 -7.22 10.68
C GLY A 121 2.32 -7.90 9.98
N TYR A 122 2.60 -8.56 8.86
CA TYR A 122 1.62 -9.36 8.12
C TYR A 122 2.23 -10.68 7.64
N GLN A 123 1.35 -11.69 7.46
CA GLN A 123 1.68 -12.95 6.78
C GLN A 123 0.96 -13.01 5.44
N GLU A 124 1.66 -13.47 4.40
CA GLU A 124 1.02 -13.81 3.11
C GLU A 124 0.55 -15.26 3.18
N LEU A 125 -0.76 -15.46 3.14
CA LEU A 125 -1.39 -16.77 3.29
C LEU A 125 -2.31 -17.07 2.12
N SER A 126 -2.24 -18.31 1.62
CA SER A 126 -3.21 -18.82 0.64
C SER A 126 -4.42 -19.47 1.31
N ASP A 127 -4.24 -19.98 2.51
CA ASP A 127 -5.26 -20.60 3.38
C ASP A 127 -4.70 -20.73 4.81
N GLY A 128 -5.54 -21.18 5.76
CA GLY A 128 -5.12 -21.47 7.11
C GLY A 128 -5.41 -20.37 8.12
N GLN A 129 -4.83 -20.50 9.31
CA GLN A 129 -4.98 -19.56 10.42
C GLN A 129 -3.75 -18.66 10.51
N LEU A 130 -3.99 -17.42 10.88
CA LEU A 130 -2.93 -16.47 11.20
C LEU A 130 -2.37 -16.81 12.58
N GLU A 131 -1.09 -17.18 12.61
CA GLU A 131 -0.40 -17.50 13.84
C GLU A 131 0.35 -16.28 14.37
N ALA A 132 0.21 -16.01 15.65
CA ALA A 132 1.00 -15.01 16.37
C ALA A 132 1.44 -15.57 17.71
N PRO A 133 2.59 -15.12 18.24
CA PRO A 133 3.05 -15.58 19.55
C PRO A 133 2.05 -15.20 20.66
N GLU A 134 1.91 -16.05 21.68
CA GLU A 134 1.08 -15.76 22.86
C GLU A 134 1.56 -14.49 23.58
N ASP A 135 2.88 -14.37 23.73
CA ASP A 135 3.52 -13.16 24.26
C ASP A 135 4.00 -12.28 23.12
N ILE A 136 3.26 -11.19 22.90
CA ILE A 136 3.63 -10.15 21.97
C ILE A 136 4.33 -9.06 22.80
N GLY A 137 5.62 -8.94 22.65
CA GLY A 137 6.46 -7.96 23.35
C GLY A 137 6.00 -6.49 23.16
N PRO A 138 6.71 -5.54 23.77
CA PRO A 138 6.44 -4.12 23.58
C PRO A 138 6.69 -3.68 22.11
N PRO A 139 6.07 -2.59 21.65
CA PRO A 139 6.29 -2.10 20.30
C PRO A 139 7.73 -1.65 20.08
N GLU A 140 8.27 -1.96 18.92
CA GLU A 140 9.53 -1.40 18.42
C GLU A 140 9.29 0.01 17.90
N ILE A 141 10.20 0.93 18.20
CA ILE A 141 10.08 2.31 17.75
C ILE A 141 10.99 2.54 16.55
N TRP A 142 10.38 2.80 15.42
CA TRP A 142 11.05 3.04 14.15
C TRP A 142 11.01 4.52 13.76
N THR A 143 12.03 5.01 13.05
CA THR A 143 11.90 6.27 12.33
C THR A 143 11.01 6.09 11.10
N PRO A 144 10.29 7.12 10.63
CA PRO A 144 9.53 7.04 9.39
C PRO A 144 10.38 6.59 8.19
N SER A 145 11.62 7.05 8.10
CA SER A 145 12.54 6.71 7.02
C SER A 145 12.99 5.25 7.06
N ASP A 146 13.30 4.71 8.24
CA ASP A 146 13.68 3.30 8.38
C ASP A 146 12.48 2.38 8.13
N PHE A 147 11.31 2.74 8.65
CA PHE A 147 10.07 2.00 8.39
C PHE A 147 9.76 1.97 6.89
N TYR A 148 9.86 3.11 6.22
CA TYR A 148 9.61 3.21 4.76
C TYR A 148 10.59 2.35 3.96
N ARG A 149 11.88 2.38 4.28
CA ARG A 149 12.92 1.63 3.55
C ARG A 149 12.85 0.12 3.78
N GLN A 150 12.59 -0.31 5.02
CA GLN A 150 12.68 -1.72 5.40
C GLN A 150 11.35 -2.46 5.34
N ARG A 151 10.23 -1.73 5.36
CA ARG A 151 8.86 -2.28 5.36
C ARG A 151 8.04 -1.70 4.21
N GLN A 152 8.60 -1.69 3.00
CA GLN A 152 8.03 -1.01 1.81
C GLN A 152 6.55 -1.30 1.57
N ILE A 153 6.11 -2.56 1.64
CA ILE A 153 4.70 -2.92 1.48
C ILE A 153 3.87 -2.24 2.57
N LEU A 154 4.23 -2.42 3.85
CA LEU A 154 3.53 -1.78 4.95
C LEU A 154 3.61 -0.25 4.89
N ALA A 155 4.67 0.33 4.36
CA ALA A 155 4.80 1.77 4.22
C ALA A 155 3.88 2.36 3.13
N THR A 156 3.34 1.52 2.26
CA THR A 156 2.49 1.92 1.12
C THR A 156 1.01 1.59 1.38
N VAL A 157 0.71 0.33 1.72
CA VAL A 157 -0.67 -0.14 1.90
C VAL A 157 -1.39 0.53 3.08
N PRO A 158 -2.72 0.67 3.07
CA PRO A 158 -3.46 1.25 4.18
C PRO A 158 -3.66 0.30 5.37
N TRP A 159 -3.69 -1.00 5.15
CA TRP A 159 -3.95 -2.02 6.16
C TRP A 159 -2.73 -2.33 7.06
N GLY A 160 -2.95 -3.11 8.13
CA GLY A 160 -1.92 -3.46 9.11
C GLY A 160 -1.46 -2.25 9.96
N LYS A 161 -2.28 -1.22 10.05
CA LYS A 161 -2.01 0.03 10.76
C LYS A 161 -3.25 0.57 11.48
N LEU A 162 -3.00 1.35 12.51
CA LEU A 162 -4.01 2.18 13.16
C LEU A 162 -3.60 3.64 13.00
N TYR A 163 -4.53 4.47 12.56
CA TYR A 163 -4.34 5.89 12.32
C TYR A 163 -5.22 6.70 13.24
N ALA A 164 -4.70 7.78 13.82
CA ALA A 164 -5.57 8.77 14.42
C ALA A 164 -6.49 9.37 13.35
N ARG A 165 -7.77 9.59 13.66
CA ARG A 165 -8.74 10.18 12.72
C ARG A 165 -8.27 11.50 12.13
N SER A 166 -7.53 12.30 12.91
CA SER A 166 -6.95 13.57 12.47
C SER A 166 -6.01 13.44 11.27
N CYS A 167 -5.40 12.28 11.04
CA CYS A 167 -4.59 12.02 9.84
C CYS A 167 -5.38 12.20 8.54
N PHE A 168 -6.70 11.98 8.60
CA PHE A 168 -7.58 12.04 7.44
C PHE A 168 -8.43 13.32 7.35
N GLU A 169 -8.15 14.36 8.12
CA GLU A 169 -8.87 15.64 8.00
C GLU A 169 -8.61 16.34 6.66
N THR A 170 -7.37 16.23 6.17
CA THR A 170 -6.93 16.88 4.93
C THR A 170 -6.42 15.90 3.87
N ILE A 171 -6.22 14.64 4.24
CA ILE A 171 -5.70 13.60 3.35
C ILE A 171 -6.86 12.71 2.89
N ARG A 172 -6.97 12.48 1.59
CA ARG A 172 -7.93 11.59 0.94
C ARG A 172 -7.26 10.77 -0.13
N TYR A 173 -7.81 9.61 -0.42
CA TYR A 173 -7.38 8.77 -1.52
C TYR A 173 -7.74 9.44 -2.85
N PRO A 174 -6.85 9.49 -3.84
CA PRO A 174 -7.15 10.06 -5.15
C PRO A 174 -8.18 9.21 -5.90
N VAL A 175 -8.96 9.88 -6.73
CA VAL A 175 -9.99 9.24 -7.56
C VAL A 175 -9.41 8.85 -8.91
N GLY A 176 -9.78 7.66 -9.42
CA GLY A 176 -9.47 7.24 -10.79
C GLY A 176 -8.07 6.66 -11.01
N THR A 177 -7.24 6.51 -9.97
CA THR A 177 -5.95 5.81 -10.04
C THR A 177 -6.05 4.38 -9.53
N PHE A 178 -5.18 3.52 -10.07
CA PHE A 178 -5.07 2.12 -9.65
C PHE A 178 -4.20 1.94 -8.39
N PHE A 179 -3.34 2.90 -8.08
CA PHE A 179 -2.35 2.89 -6.99
C PHE A 179 -2.65 4.01 -6.00
N ASP A 180 -3.87 4.07 -5.48
CA ASP A 180 -4.37 5.12 -4.60
C ASP A 180 -3.60 5.19 -3.26
N ASP A 181 -3.14 4.07 -2.75
CA ASP A 181 -2.36 3.92 -1.53
C ASP A 181 -0.98 4.59 -1.62
N GLU A 182 -0.34 4.57 -2.78
CA GLU A 182 0.93 5.25 -3.05
C GLU A 182 0.85 6.79 -2.88
N TYR A 183 -0.35 7.36 -2.84
CA TYR A 183 -0.55 8.81 -2.67
C TYR A 183 -0.86 9.24 -1.24
N VAL A 184 -1.15 8.30 -0.34
CA VAL A 184 -1.71 8.61 0.98
C VAL A 184 -0.78 8.25 2.11
N THR A 185 -0.39 6.98 2.22
CA THR A 185 0.26 6.42 3.41
C THR A 185 1.58 7.14 3.76
N TYR A 186 2.41 7.44 2.77
CA TYR A 186 3.67 8.15 3.02
C TYR A 186 3.47 9.56 3.60
N ARG A 187 2.40 10.28 3.24
CA ARG A 187 2.13 11.63 3.77
C ARG A 187 1.81 11.56 5.26
N ILE A 188 1.05 10.56 5.67
CA ILE A 188 0.75 10.32 7.09
C ILE A 188 2.00 9.87 7.82
N LEU A 189 2.74 8.90 7.26
CA LEU A 189 3.95 8.33 7.83
C LEU A 189 5.00 9.41 8.12
N PHE A 190 5.34 10.22 7.12
CA PHE A 190 6.33 11.29 7.25
C PHE A 190 5.81 12.54 7.98
N GLY A 191 4.55 12.56 8.37
CA GLY A 191 3.98 13.49 9.35
C GLY A 191 4.29 13.12 10.80
N GLN A 192 4.80 11.88 11.03
CA GLN A 192 5.14 11.40 12.38
C GLN A 192 6.63 11.62 12.69
N THR A 193 6.95 11.64 13.98
CA THR A 193 8.34 11.61 14.47
C THR A 193 8.83 10.19 14.72
N ALA A 194 7.91 9.27 14.99
CA ALA A 194 8.18 7.87 15.27
C ALA A 194 7.00 6.98 14.80
N VAL A 195 7.27 5.72 14.55
CA VAL A 195 6.30 4.69 14.18
C VAL A 195 6.46 3.51 15.14
N PRO A 196 5.58 3.37 16.13
CA PRO A 196 5.52 2.16 16.94
C PRO A 196 5.04 0.99 16.10
N VAL A 197 5.83 -0.07 16.08
CA VAL A 197 5.55 -1.30 15.34
C VAL A 197 5.39 -2.45 16.32
N VAL A 198 4.23 -3.06 16.34
CA VAL A 198 3.96 -4.28 17.11
C VAL A 198 4.84 -5.40 16.56
N PRO A 199 5.68 -6.07 17.38
CA PRO A 199 6.62 -7.08 16.90
C PRO A 199 5.93 -8.45 16.67
N ALA A 200 4.82 -8.43 15.95
CA ALA A 200 4.05 -9.61 15.57
C ALA A 200 3.32 -9.37 14.25
N GLU A 201 3.09 -10.44 13.52
CA GLU A 201 2.33 -10.46 12.29
C GLU A 201 0.86 -10.68 12.62
N LEU A 202 0.07 -9.59 12.68
CA LEU A 202 -1.32 -9.60 13.12
C LEU A 202 -2.32 -9.38 11.98
N TYR A 203 -1.84 -9.27 10.76
CA TYR A 203 -2.63 -9.13 9.55
C TYR A 203 -2.33 -10.27 8.58
N ALA A 204 -3.36 -10.99 8.12
CA ALA A 204 -3.24 -12.01 7.10
C ALA A 204 -3.59 -11.42 5.74
N TYR A 205 -2.59 -11.24 4.91
CA TYR A 205 -2.75 -10.86 3.51
C TYR A 205 -3.04 -12.11 2.67
N TYR A 206 -4.26 -12.20 2.14
CA TYR A 206 -4.67 -13.36 1.36
C TYR A 206 -4.05 -13.35 -0.02
N TRP A 207 -3.36 -14.44 -0.35
CA TRP A 207 -2.84 -14.64 -1.70
C TRP A 207 -3.98 -14.99 -2.67
N ASN A 208 -4.70 -13.97 -3.13
CA ASN A 208 -5.81 -14.12 -4.05
C ASN A 208 -5.31 -14.22 -5.51
N PRO A 209 -5.40 -15.39 -6.17
CA PRO A 209 -4.95 -15.52 -7.56
C PRO A 209 -5.75 -14.68 -8.57
N GLU A 210 -6.97 -14.28 -8.22
CA GLU A 210 -7.83 -13.39 -9.01
C GLU A 210 -7.68 -11.91 -8.61
N GLY A 211 -6.88 -11.63 -7.59
CA GLY A 211 -6.64 -10.28 -7.07
C GLY A 211 -6.03 -9.33 -8.09
N LEU A 212 -6.27 -8.04 -7.90
CA LEU A 212 -5.81 -6.98 -8.81
C LEU A 212 -4.28 -6.97 -8.99
N THR A 213 -3.53 -7.25 -7.93
CA THR A 213 -2.07 -7.26 -7.92
C THR A 213 -1.45 -8.43 -8.67
N LYS A 214 -2.17 -9.54 -8.83
CA LYS A 214 -1.71 -10.78 -9.49
C LYS A 214 -2.03 -10.80 -11.00
N LYS A 215 -2.77 -9.83 -11.51
CA LYS A 215 -3.05 -9.75 -12.94
C LYS A 215 -1.77 -9.52 -13.74
N LYS A 216 -1.70 -10.16 -14.93
CA LYS A 216 -0.61 -9.93 -15.90
C LYS A 216 -0.45 -8.43 -16.17
N TRP A 217 0.76 -8.03 -16.55
CA TRP A 217 1.07 -6.65 -16.88
C TRP A 217 0.01 -6.03 -17.81
N GLY A 218 -0.37 -4.81 -17.50
CA GLY A 218 -1.26 -3.99 -18.32
C GLY A 218 -0.88 -2.51 -18.22
N PRO A 219 -1.32 -1.67 -19.17
CA PRO A 219 -0.89 -0.27 -19.28
C PRO A 219 -1.22 0.58 -18.04
N ARG A 220 -2.24 0.20 -17.26
CA ARG A 220 -2.55 0.88 -15.99
C ARG A 220 -1.43 0.79 -14.95
N ARG A 221 -0.53 -0.19 -15.05
CA ARG A 221 0.65 -0.26 -14.17
C ARG A 221 1.59 0.93 -14.32
N MET A 222 1.56 1.62 -15.46
CA MET A 222 2.32 2.85 -15.65
C MET A 222 1.78 4.05 -14.86
N GLU A 223 0.54 3.99 -14.36
CA GLU A 223 -0.07 5.06 -13.54
C GLU A 223 0.73 5.30 -12.24
N VAL A 224 1.38 4.27 -11.69
CA VAL A 224 2.21 4.40 -10.47
C VAL A 224 3.36 5.41 -10.63
N TRP A 225 3.82 5.67 -11.84
CA TRP A 225 4.92 6.59 -12.07
C TRP A 225 4.62 8.03 -11.63
N GLN A 226 3.37 8.44 -11.69
CA GLN A 226 2.96 9.75 -11.19
C GLN A 226 3.07 9.81 -9.66
N ALA A 227 2.72 8.73 -8.96
CA ALA A 227 2.89 8.64 -7.51
C ALA A 227 4.37 8.72 -7.11
N TYR A 228 5.27 8.03 -7.84
CA TYR A 228 6.71 8.17 -7.62
C TYR A 228 7.19 9.61 -7.78
N GLU A 229 6.75 10.32 -8.82
CA GLU A 229 7.13 11.72 -9.03
C GLU A 229 6.62 12.62 -7.91
N GLU A 230 5.37 12.47 -7.46
CA GLU A 230 4.84 13.22 -6.32
C GLU A 230 5.62 12.97 -5.03
N GLN A 231 6.01 11.73 -4.75
CA GLN A 231 6.80 11.38 -3.56
C GLN A 231 8.22 11.95 -3.64
N ILE A 232 8.88 11.88 -4.80
CA ILE A 232 10.19 12.50 -5.02
C ILE A 232 10.13 14.01 -4.79
N ASP A 233 9.09 14.68 -5.28
CA ASP A 233 8.87 16.10 -5.07
C ASP A 233 8.50 16.42 -3.60
N PHE A 234 7.79 15.53 -2.92
CA PHE A 234 7.50 15.65 -1.50
C PHE A 234 8.78 15.66 -0.67
N PHE A 235 9.69 14.69 -0.88
CA PHE A 235 10.97 14.63 -0.18
C PHE A 235 11.88 15.82 -0.54
N ALA A 236 11.86 16.26 -1.79
CA ALA A 236 12.59 17.45 -2.21
C ALA A 236 12.14 18.71 -1.45
N ARG A 237 10.82 18.93 -1.31
CA ARG A 237 10.27 20.06 -0.54
C ARG A 237 10.60 20.01 0.95
N ARG A 238 10.84 18.80 1.50
CA ARG A 238 11.25 18.61 2.89
C ARG A 238 12.77 18.75 3.10
N GLY A 239 13.55 18.87 2.03
CA GLY A 239 15.01 18.85 2.10
C GLY A 239 15.56 17.46 2.48
N ASP A 240 14.78 16.40 2.36
CA ASP A 240 15.17 15.02 2.67
C ASP A 240 15.79 14.37 1.42
N GLU A 241 17.06 14.72 1.18
CA GLU A 241 17.77 14.23 -0.01
C GLU A 241 18.03 12.71 0.03
N GLU A 242 18.15 12.11 1.21
CA GLU A 242 18.34 10.67 1.34
C GLU A 242 17.10 9.90 0.90
N MET A 243 15.93 10.26 1.43
CA MET A 243 14.66 9.63 1.02
C MET A 243 14.29 9.97 -0.43
N ARG A 244 14.63 11.16 -0.90
CA ARG A 244 14.46 11.55 -2.28
C ARG A 244 15.27 10.66 -3.22
N ALA A 245 16.55 10.43 -2.92
CA ALA A 245 17.41 9.55 -3.69
C ALA A 245 16.91 8.09 -3.65
N PHE A 246 16.53 7.60 -2.47
CA PHE A 246 15.94 6.28 -2.30
C PHE A 246 14.69 6.10 -3.18
N ARG A 247 13.73 7.03 -3.10
CA ARG A 247 12.50 6.91 -3.90
C ARG A 247 12.74 7.07 -5.39
N PHE A 248 13.71 7.87 -5.76
CA PHE A 248 14.12 8.00 -7.16
C PHE A 248 14.71 6.69 -7.71
N ARG A 249 15.47 5.98 -6.88
CA ARG A 249 16.02 4.66 -7.22
C ARG A 249 14.91 3.65 -7.45
N GLU A 250 13.96 3.55 -6.54
CA GLU A 250 12.80 2.66 -6.70
C GLU A 250 11.99 2.99 -7.96
N TYR A 251 11.79 4.26 -8.26
CA TYR A 251 11.15 4.70 -9.49
C TYR A 251 11.88 4.19 -10.73
N LEU A 252 13.19 4.34 -10.76
CA LEU A 252 14.02 3.89 -11.85
C LEU A 252 13.92 2.37 -12.06
N GLU A 253 14.02 1.62 -10.97
CA GLU A 253 13.89 0.17 -10.95
C GLU A 253 12.48 -0.30 -11.39
N ASN A 254 11.43 0.37 -10.94
CA ASN A 254 10.06 0.07 -11.35
C ASN A 254 9.86 0.27 -12.86
N VAL A 255 10.33 1.40 -13.42
CA VAL A 255 10.21 1.66 -14.87
C VAL A 255 10.98 0.61 -15.66
N TYR A 256 12.17 0.20 -15.18
CA TYR A 256 12.96 -0.83 -15.82
C TYR A 256 12.34 -2.21 -15.73
N ALA A 257 11.80 -2.59 -14.57
CA ALA A 257 11.07 -3.85 -14.39
C ALA A 257 9.88 -3.96 -15.35
N GLN A 258 9.09 -2.89 -15.49
CA GLN A 258 7.99 -2.85 -16.45
C GLN A 258 8.46 -2.99 -17.90
N LEU A 259 9.64 -2.44 -18.26
CA LEU A 259 10.22 -2.64 -19.59
C LEU A 259 10.53 -4.13 -19.84
N LEU A 260 11.12 -4.82 -18.86
CA LEU A 260 11.44 -6.25 -18.97
C LEU A 260 10.16 -7.11 -19.08
N GLU A 261 9.12 -6.79 -18.29
CA GLU A 261 7.83 -7.48 -18.37
C GLU A 261 7.19 -7.32 -19.76
N VAL A 262 7.18 -6.11 -20.33
CA VAL A 262 6.61 -5.86 -21.66
C VAL A 262 7.38 -6.57 -22.75
N ARG A 263 8.70 -6.66 -22.66
CA ARG A 263 9.53 -7.39 -23.63
C ARG A 263 9.25 -8.89 -23.65
N SER A 264 8.92 -9.48 -22.51
CA SER A 264 8.55 -10.89 -22.37
C SER A 264 7.04 -11.15 -22.60
N ALA A 265 6.25 -10.09 -22.77
CA ALA A 265 4.81 -10.17 -22.92
C ALA A 265 4.38 -10.59 -24.36
N PRO A 266 3.11 -11.02 -24.53
CA PRO A 266 2.54 -11.24 -25.86
C PRO A 266 2.65 -10.02 -26.77
N GLU A 267 2.67 -10.27 -28.11
CA GLU A 267 2.94 -9.24 -29.14
C GLU A 267 2.08 -7.98 -28.98
N GLY A 268 0.80 -8.13 -28.60
CA GLY A 268 -0.13 -7.00 -28.42
C GLY A 268 0.29 -5.99 -27.34
N LEU A 269 1.17 -6.37 -26.40
CA LEU A 269 1.68 -5.47 -25.35
C LEU A 269 3.01 -4.82 -25.72
N LYS A 270 3.75 -5.34 -26.68
CA LYS A 270 5.04 -4.81 -27.12
C LYS A 270 4.96 -3.39 -27.68
N GLN A 271 3.79 -2.92 -28.07
CA GLN A 271 3.56 -1.51 -28.45
C GLN A 271 3.96 -0.52 -27.35
N TYR A 272 3.92 -0.93 -26.08
CA TYR A 272 4.29 -0.08 -24.94
C TYR A 272 5.80 0.01 -24.70
N ASP A 273 6.63 -0.88 -25.30
CA ASP A 273 8.09 -0.89 -25.13
C ASP A 273 8.72 0.47 -25.46
N ARG A 274 8.29 1.09 -26.56
CA ARG A 274 8.80 2.41 -26.97
C ARG A 274 8.46 3.50 -25.94
N GLN A 275 7.26 3.47 -25.39
CA GLN A 275 6.79 4.44 -24.40
C GLN A 275 7.57 4.29 -23.08
N ILE A 276 7.72 3.05 -22.60
CA ILE A 276 8.45 2.75 -21.37
C ILE A 276 9.93 3.11 -21.51
N ARG A 277 10.57 2.79 -22.62
CA ARG A 277 11.96 3.22 -22.90
C ARG A 277 12.13 4.72 -22.95
N ALA A 278 11.18 5.44 -23.52
CA ALA A 278 11.22 6.90 -23.53
C ALA A 278 11.11 7.46 -22.09
N ARG A 279 10.28 6.86 -21.26
CA ARG A 279 10.17 7.21 -19.83
C ARG A 279 11.46 6.91 -19.09
N LEU A 280 12.00 5.72 -19.26
CA LEU A 280 13.25 5.28 -18.62
C LEU A 280 14.43 6.19 -18.96
N ARG A 281 14.60 6.58 -20.22
CA ARG A 281 15.64 7.55 -20.62
C ARG A 281 15.52 8.89 -19.91
N ARG A 282 14.27 9.38 -19.75
CA ARG A 282 14.00 10.64 -19.03
C ARG A 282 14.35 10.53 -17.56
N VAL A 283 13.97 9.43 -16.94
CA VAL A 283 14.25 9.18 -15.51
C VAL A 283 15.74 9.01 -15.28
N ILE A 284 16.45 8.24 -16.12
CA ILE A 284 17.91 8.08 -16.09
C ILE A 284 18.61 9.44 -16.20
N TRP A 285 18.21 10.28 -17.16
CA TRP A 285 18.83 11.59 -17.33
C TRP A 285 18.64 12.49 -16.11
N ARG A 286 17.44 12.49 -15.49
CA ARG A 286 17.18 13.23 -14.24
C ARG A 286 18.05 12.69 -13.10
N ALA A 287 18.11 11.36 -12.93
CA ALA A 287 18.91 10.70 -11.89
C ALA A 287 20.41 10.99 -12.05
N TRP A 288 20.92 10.96 -13.29
CA TRP A 288 22.30 11.30 -13.59
C TRP A 288 22.64 12.75 -13.20
N ARG A 289 21.77 13.71 -13.53
CA ARG A 289 21.97 15.12 -13.14
C ARG A 289 21.97 15.35 -11.63
N MET A 290 21.34 14.48 -10.87
CA MET A 290 21.27 14.54 -9.41
C MET A 290 22.36 13.72 -8.72
N GLY A 291 23.19 13.01 -9.47
CA GLY A 291 24.24 12.13 -8.91
C GLY A 291 23.70 10.82 -8.32
N TYR A 292 22.50 10.41 -8.69
CA TYR A 292 21.84 9.19 -8.16
C TYR A 292 22.11 7.93 -9.00
N ILE A 293 22.91 8.04 -10.08
CA ILE A 293 23.28 6.92 -10.96
C ILE A 293 24.74 6.62 -10.82
N GLU A 294 25.06 5.36 -10.57
CA GLU A 294 26.39 4.79 -10.66
C GLU A 294 26.51 3.95 -11.93
N PHE A 295 27.36 4.40 -12.89
CA PHE A 295 27.43 3.81 -14.23
C PHE A 295 27.54 2.27 -14.22
N TRP A 296 28.36 1.71 -13.33
CA TRP A 296 28.59 0.26 -13.33
C TRP A 296 27.48 -0.52 -12.61
N ALA A 297 26.94 0.01 -11.52
CA ALA A 297 25.79 -0.59 -10.85
C ALA A 297 24.54 -0.60 -11.73
N ASP A 298 24.39 0.44 -12.57
CA ASP A 298 23.24 0.64 -13.42
C ASP A 298 23.46 0.23 -14.88
N TYR A 299 24.62 -0.36 -15.19
CA TYR A 299 25.05 -0.61 -16.57
C TYR A 299 24.03 -1.37 -17.41
N GLN A 300 23.41 -2.42 -16.87
CA GLN A 300 22.43 -3.22 -17.60
C GLN A 300 21.24 -2.36 -18.05
N MET A 301 20.70 -1.59 -17.15
CA MET A 301 19.59 -0.67 -17.40
C MET A 301 19.98 0.42 -18.41
N LEU A 302 21.16 1.00 -18.26
CA LEU A 302 21.69 2.01 -19.17
C LEU A 302 21.88 1.44 -20.57
N SER A 303 22.44 0.22 -20.71
CA SER A 303 22.68 -0.45 -21.98
C SER A 303 21.40 -0.81 -22.71
N ASP A 304 20.36 -1.20 -21.98
CA ASP A 304 19.05 -1.52 -22.54
C ASP A 304 18.32 -0.31 -23.14
N CYS A 305 18.68 0.88 -22.68
CA CYS A 305 18.03 2.13 -23.09
C CYS A 305 18.86 2.96 -24.07
N ASN A 306 20.19 2.84 -24.02
CA ASN A 306 21.11 3.71 -24.75
C ASN A 306 22.18 2.88 -25.47
N PRO A 307 22.16 2.82 -26.83
CA PRO A 307 23.15 2.08 -27.61
C PRO A 307 24.60 2.55 -27.37
N LEU A 308 24.80 3.82 -27.01
CA LEU A 308 26.14 4.35 -26.71
C LEU A 308 26.66 3.79 -25.39
N ALA A 309 25.80 3.73 -24.34
CA ALA A 309 26.15 3.11 -23.07
C ALA A 309 26.52 1.63 -23.26
N ALA A 310 25.73 0.92 -24.09
CA ALA A 310 26.00 -0.48 -24.44
C ALA A 310 27.36 -0.66 -25.14
N LYS A 311 27.77 0.26 -26.07
CA LYS A 311 29.08 0.24 -26.74
C LYS A 311 30.20 0.55 -25.77
N LEU A 312 30.09 1.58 -24.95
CA LEU A 312 31.11 1.99 -23.98
C LEU A 312 31.37 0.87 -22.95
N GLY A 313 30.33 0.26 -22.43
CA GLY A 313 30.48 -0.83 -21.47
C GLY A 313 31.15 -2.08 -22.09
N ARG A 314 30.77 -2.48 -23.31
CA ARG A 314 31.44 -3.58 -24.01
C ARG A 314 32.92 -3.28 -24.24
N PHE A 315 33.20 -2.09 -24.77
CA PHE A 315 34.59 -1.64 -25.00
C PHE A 315 35.42 -1.71 -23.70
N TRP A 316 34.87 -1.24 -22.59
CA TRP A 316 35.57 -1.25 -21.31
C TRP A 316 35.75 -2.65 -20.72
N MET A 317 34.75 -3.54 -20.85
CA MET A 317 34.88 -4.94 -20.40
C MET A 317 35.91 -5.71 -21.22
N GLU A 318 36.02 -5.45 -22.51
CA GLU A 318 37.01 -6.08 -23.39
C GLU A 318 38.45 -5.63 -23.10
N HIS A 319 38.61 -4.39 -22.61
CA HIS A 319 39.94 -3.81 -22.37
C HIS A 319 40.42 -3.87 -20.92
N ARG A 320 39.55 -4.27 -19.97
CA ARG A 320 39.90 -4.46 -18.55
C ARG A 320 40.62 -5.79 -18.27
N LYS A 321 40.72 -6.70 -19.25
CA LYS A 321 41.42 -8.00 -19.16
C LYS A 321 42.86 -7.96 -19.70
N LYS A 322 43.35 -6.80 -20.04
CA LYS A 322 44.78 -6.54 -20.35
C LYS A 322 45.38 -5.69 -19.22
#